data_3b7cdbdeb3b3958011418efdf751249c
#
_entry.id   3b7cdbdeb3b3958011418efdf751249c
#
_cell.length_a   1.000
_cell.length_b   1.000
_cell.length_c   1.000
_cell.angle_alpha   90.00
_cell.angle_beta   90.00
_cell.angle_gamma   90.00
#
_symmetry.space_group_name_H-M   'P 1'
#
loop_
_entity.id
_entity.type
_entity.pdbx_description
1 polymer ?
#
loop_
_entity_poly.entity_id
_entity_poly.type
_entity_poly.pdbx_seq_one_letter_code
_entity_poly.pdbx_strand_id
1 'polypeptide(L)'
;RATYNGNMKDVRVHYYVDHTCAWQNLPLDLSGWHAADGSGNGNRKTIAIECIMSSVYNANDQKSEDNAARLAAALLKQYRLGIECLFTHTHWLNVKDGKHGTVDELNTMRNAYKMCPLYILPHWAAFKAKVANYLNEGQIYRVRTSWDDVKSQTGAFKSLDNAKKSCKAGYSVFDENGAVVFTAEKSYKKGDKITLKNAVLYASSTAKSGVKKSGTFYLYDVVEVNGRYRITTKSAFCGKNPIGQYVTG
;
A
#
# COMPACT_ATOMS: atom_id res chain seq x y z
N ARG A 1 31.70 -8.57 -12.41
CA ARG A 1 33.07 -8.25 -12.87
C ARG A 1 33.13 -7.60 -14.26
N ALA A 2 32.33 -8.04 -15.23
CA ALA A 2 32.38 -7.48 -16.58
C ALA A 2 32.08 -5.97 -16.58
N THR A 3 31.02 -5.53 -15.95
CA THR A 3 30.64 -4.12 -15.82
C THR A 3 31.62 -3.32 -14.99
N TYR A 4 32.15 -3.91 -13.91
CA TYR A 4 33.15 -3.29 -13.05
C TYR A 4 34.47 -3.05 -13.81
N ASN A 5 34.92 -3.99 -14.62
CA ASN A 5 36.15 -3.88 -15.43
C ASN A 5 35.94 -3.07 -16.70
N GLY A 6 34.78 -2.48 -16.96
CA GLY A 6 34.51 -1.69 -18.13
C GLY A 6 34.30 -2.50 -19.42
N ASN A 7 34.21 -3.82 -19.34
CA ASN A 7 34.01 -4.71 -20.50
C ASN A 7 32.62 -4.54 -21.13
N MET A 8 31.65 -3.97 -20.37
CA MET A 8 30.31 -3.61 -20.82
C MET A 8 30.12 -2.12 -20.59
N LYS A 9 30.76 -1.30 -21.42
CA LYS A 9 30.83 0.16 -21.24
C LYS A 9 29.50 0.86 -21.07
N ASP A 10 28.47 0.35 -21.73
CA ASP A 10 27.14 0.97 -21.77
C ASP A 10 26.14 0.31 -20.82
N VAL A 11 26.52 -0.76 -20.09
CA VAL A 11 25.66 -1.45 -19.15
C VAL A 11 26.15 -1.24 -17.74
N ARG A 12 25.35 -0.57 -16.89
CA ARG A 12 25.70 -0.28 -15.51
C ARG A 12 24.49 -0.42 -14.62
N VAL A 13 24.70 -1.02 -13.44
CA VAL A 13 23.71 -1.12 -12.37
C VAL A 13 24.19 -0.35 -11.14
N HIS A 14 23.25 0.05 -10.29
CA HIS A 14 23.58 0.80 -9.09
C HIS A 14 24.17 -0.09 -8.01
N TYR A 15 23.63 -1.30 -7.87
CA TYR A 15 24.09 -2.27 -6.87
C TYR A 15 24.32 -3.66 -7.46
N TYR A 16 25.34 -4.31 -6.95
CA TYR A 16 25.51 -5.77 -7.04
C TYR A 16 25.26 -6.38 -5.66
N VAL A 17 24.57 -7.49 -5.61
CA VAL A 17 24.24 -8.20 -4.37
C VAL A 17 24.55 -9.68 -4.51
N ASP A 18 25.27 -10.25 -3.55
CA ASP A 18 25.47 -11.69 -3.44
C ASP A 18 25.11 -12.19 -2.03
N HIS A 19 25.47 -13.43 -1.73
CA HIS A 19 25.20 -14.09 -0.46
C HIS A 19 25.98 -13.51 0.73
N THR A 20 26.94 -12.63 0.51
CA THR A 20 27.80 -12.03 1.55
C THR A 20 27.45 -10.57 1.82
N CYS A 21 27.22 -9.78 0.78
CA CYS A 21 26.98 -8.34 0.92
C CYS A 21 26.35 -7.71 -0.33
N ALA A 22 26.14 -6.40 -0.26
CA ALA A 22 25.77 -5.54 -1.37
C ALA A 22 26.87 -4.51 -1.62
N TRP A 23 27.19 -4.28 -2.89
CA TRP A 23 28.14 -3.23 -3.32
C TRP A 23 27.43 -2.17 -4.13
N GLN A 24 27.62 -0.92 -3.76
CA GLN A 24 27.21 0.18 -4.61
C GLN A 24 28.27 0.41 -5.69
N ASN A 25 27.83 0.31 -6.95
CA ASN A 25 28.70 0.48 -8.13
C ASN A 25 28.50 1.83 -8.82
N LEU A 26 27.28 2.38 -8.76
CA LEU A 26 26.93 3.65 -9.38
C LEU A 26 26.26 4.56 -8.33
N PRO A 27 26.59 5.86 -8.28
CA PRO A 27 25.83 6.84 -7.50
C PRO A 27 24.35 6.86 -7.89
N LEU A 28 23.46 7.09 -6.92
CA LEU A 28 22.00 6.96 -7.12
C LEU A 28 21.38 8.11 -7.92
N ASP A 29 22.10 9.22 -8.07
CA ASP A 29 21.74 10.38 -8.88
C ASP A 29 22.13 10.23 -10.36
N LEU A 30 22.85 9.18 -10.71
CA LEU A 30 23.22 8.87 -12.08
C LEU A 30 22.28 7.82 -12.68
N SER A 31 22.00 7.95 -13.99
CA SER A 31 21.25 6.94 -14.74
C SER A 31 22.12 5.72 -15.02
N GLY A 32 21.60 4.53 -14.71
CA GLY A 32 22.19 3.27 -15.16
C GLY A 32 21.65 2.87 -16.54
N TRP A 33 22.41 2.04 -17.28
CA TRP A 33 21.94 1.46 -18.53
C TRP A 33 21.69 -0.03 -18.32
N HIS A 34 20.54 -0.38 -17.75
CA HIS A 34 20.28 -1.70 -17.16
C HIS A 34 18.94 -2.33 -17.52
N ALA A 35 18.01 -1.53 -18.06
CA ALA A 35 16.62 -1.97 -18.30
C ALA A 35 16.35 -2.35 -19.76
N ALA A 36 17.33 -2.12 -20.65
CA ALA A 36 17.24 -2.33 -22.10
C ALA A 36 16.08 -1.58 -22.80
N ASP A 37 15.54 -0.54 -22.15
CA ASP A 37 14.45 0.30 -22.65
C ASP A 37 14.91 1.61 -23.29
N GLY A 38 16.20 1.71 -23.63
CA GLY A 38 16.79 2.90 -24.24
C GLY A 38 16.71 4.11 -23.30
N SER A 39 16.14 5.22 -23.77
CA SER A 39 15.89 6.40 -22.95
C SER A 39 14.60 6.32 -22.13
N GLY A 40 14.10 5.11 -21.89
CA GLY A 40 12.88 4.86 -21.12
C GLY A 40 13.02 5.08 -19.62
N ASN A 41 11.91 4.89 -18.92
CA ASN A 41 11.86 5.13 -17.49
C ASN A 41 12.70 4.12 -16.68
N GLY A 42 12.82 2.88 -17.15
CA GLY A 42 13.65 1.87 -16.51
C GLY A 42 15.09 2.34 -16.36
N ASN A 43 15.74 2.76 -17.45
CA ASN A 43 17.11 3.25 -17.42
C ASN A 43 17.28 4.61 -16.73
N ARG A 44 16.28 5.50 -16.83
CA ARG A 44 16.42 6.90 -16.40
C ARG A 44 15.86 7.21 -15.01
N LYS A 45 14.93 6.39 -14.51
CA LYS A 45 14.17 6.71 -13.29
C LYS A 45 14.16 5.59 -12.27
N THR A 46 14.95 4.52 -12.46
CA THR A 46 15.00 3.44 -11.48
C THR A 46 16.40 3.14 -10.99
N ILE A 47 16.48 2.64 -9.77
CA ILE A 47 17.70 2.10 -9.16
C ILE A 47 17.73 0.61 -9.49
N ALA A 48 18.85 0.16 -10.08
CA ALA A 48 19.03 -1.23 -10.47
C ALA A 48 19.81 -2.02 -9.42
N ILE A 49 19.31 -3.20 -9.11
CA ILE A 49 19.97 -4.21 -8.27
C ILE A 49 20.22 -5.43 -9.13
N GLU A 50 21.48 -5.79 -9.31
CA GLU A 50 21.90 -7.05 -9.93
C GLU A 50 22.14 -8.09 -8.84
N CYS A 51 21.26 -9.07 -8.76
CA CYS A 51 21.41 -10.19 -7.85
C CYS A 51 22.33 -11.24 -8.48
N ILE A 52 23.51 -11.41 -7.89
CA ILE A 52 24.51 -12.36 -8.40
C ILE A 52 24.07 -13.77 -8.03
N MET A 53 23.97 -14.62 -9.04
CA MET A 53 23.50 -15.99 -8.95
C MET A 53 24.50 -16.97 -9.53
N SER A 54 24.48 -18.21 -9.04
CA SER A 54 25.23 -19.33 -9.56
C SER A 54 24.64 -19.84 -10.88
N SER A 55 25.37 -20.66 -11.60
CA SER A 55 24.84 -21.35 -12.79
C SER A 55 23.76 -22.37 -12.45
N VAL A 56 23.83 -22.93 -11.25
CA VAL A 56 22.81 -23.83 -10.67
C VAL A 56 22.37 -23.25 -9.32
N TYR A 57 21.08 -23.03 -9.19
CA TYR A 57 20.48 -22.44 -7.99
C TYR A 57 20.77 -23.26 -6.72
N ASN A 58 21.26 -22.60 -5.67
CA ASN A 58 21.70 -23.24 -4.44
C ASN A 58 21.46 -22.35 -3.19
N ALA A 59 21.93 -22.78 -2.02
CA ALA A 59 21.73 -22.08 -0.76
C ALA A 59 22.37 -20.67 -0.72
N ASN A 60 23.46 -20.42 -1.45
CA ASN A 60 24.04 -19.09 -1.55
C ASN A 60 23.14 -18.17 -2.38
N ASP A 61 22.51 -18.70 -3.44
CA ASP A 61 21.58 -17.92 -4.25
C ASP A 61 20.35 -17.50 -3.44
N GLN A 62 19.85 -18.37 -2.55
CA GLN A 62 18.77 -18.03 -1.60
C GLN A 62 19.17 -16.88 -0.67
N LYS A 63 20.43 -16.86 -0.20
CA LYS A 63 20.96 -15.75 0.59
C LYS A 63 21.15 -14.48 -0.24
N SER A 64 21.58 -14.62 -1.50
CA SER A 64 21.67 -13.49 -2.44
C SER A 64 20.31 -12.84 -2.66
N GLU A 65 19.26 -13.64 -2.85
CA GLU A 65 17.88 -13.16 -2.95
C GLU A 65 17.41 -12.47 -1.67
N ASP A 66 17.73 -13.02 -0.50
CA ASP A 66 17.37 -12.41 0.77
C ASP A 66 18.04 -11.05 0.96
N ASN A 67 19.34 -10.95 0.66
CA ASN A 67 20.07 -9.70 0.69
C ASN A 67 19.55 -8.69 -0.34
N ALA A 68 19.17 -9.14 -1.55
CA ALA A 68 18.55 -8.28 -2.56
C ALA A 68 17.18 -7.77 -2.09
N ALA A 69 16.38 -8.61 -1.43
CA ALA A 69 15.10 -8.21 -0.87
C ALA A 69 15.26 -7.17 0.27
N ARG A 70 16.26 -7.33 1.15
CA ARG A 70 16.59 -6.36 2.20
C ARG A 70 17.03 -5.02 1.63
N LEU A 71 17.91 -5.04 0.61
CA LEU A 71 18.37 -3.82 -0.06
C LEU A 71 17.22 -3.12 -0.78
N ALA A 72 16.37 -3.86 -1.51
CA ALA A 72 15.19 -3.29 -2.17
C ALA A 72 14.27 -2.62 -1.16
N ALA A 73 13.98 -3.27 -0.03
CA ALA A 73 13.17 -2.70 1.04
C ALA A 73 13.79 -1.43 1.64
N ALA A 74 15.10 -1.44 1.87
CA ALA A 74 15.82 -0.28 2.41
C ALA A 74 15.74 0.92 1.43
N LEU A 75 15.90 0.69 0.13
CA LEU A 75 15.78 1.72 -0.89
C LEU A 75 14.35 2.24 -1.00
N LEU A 76 13.34 1.37 -1.02
CA LEU A 76 11.93 1.78 -1.01
C LEU A 76 11.64 2.67 0.21
N LYS A 77 12.10 2.27 1.39
CA LYS A 77 11.94 3.06 2.63
C LYS A 77 12.64 4.42 2.55
N GLN A 78 13.88 4.45 2.06
CA GLN A 78 14.67 5.67 1.88
C GLN A 78 13.97 6.71 1.00
N TYR A 79 13.36 6.25 -0.11
CA TYR A 79 12.66 7.11 -1.05
C TYR A 79 11.15 7.25 -0.77
N ARG A 80 10.65 6.69 0.33
CA ARG A 80 9.22 6.70 0.73
C ARG A 80 8.31 6.14 -0.35
N LEU A 81 8.74 5.06 -0.98
CA LEU A 81 8.01 4.36 -2.04
C LEU A 81 7.37 3.08 -1.48
N GLY A 82 6.24 2.71 -2.05
CA GLY A 82 5.57 1.46 -1.72
C GLY A 82 6.10 0.27 -2.53
N ILE A 83 5.62 -0.91 -2.19
CA ILE A 83 6.00 -2.18 -2.83
C ILE A 83 5.59 -2.25 -4.32
N GLU A 84 4.66 -1.43 -4.76
CA GLU A 84 4.27 -1.27 -6.17
C GLU A 84 5.37 -0.65 -7.03
N CYS A 85 6.39 -0.03 -6.42
CA CYS A 85 7.58 0.50 -7.11
C CYS A 85 8.70 -0.53 -7.27
N LEU A 86 8.43 -1.81 -7.03
CA LEU A 86 9.36 -2.91 -7.27
C LEU A 86 9.12 -3.50 -8.67
N PHE A 87 10.14 -3.38 -9.53
CA PHE A 87 10.08 -3.79 -10.93
C PHE A 87 11.11 -4.85 -11.25
N THR A 88 10.79 -5.76 -12.17
CA THR A 88 11.75 -6.67 -12.77
C THR A 88 12.37 -6.05 -14.05
N HIS A 89 13.49 -6.58 -14.51
CA HIS A 89 13.99 -6.21 -15.84
C HIS A 89 12.98 -6.59 -16.95
N THR A 90 12.31 -7.73 -16.80
CA THR A 90 11.24 -8.18 -17.70
C THR A 90 10.10 -7.17 -17.81
N HIS A 91 9.76 -6.45 -16.72
CA HIS A 91 8.78 -5.37 -16.76
C HIS A 91 9.12 -4.31 -17.80
N TRP A 92 10.35 -3.80 -17.77
CA TRP A 92 10.77 -2.74 -18.66
C TRP A 92 10.86 -3.19 -20.11
N LEU A 93 11.23 -4.45 -20.36
CA LEU A 93 11.18 -5.05 -21.69
C LEU A 93 9.74 -5.13 -22.20
N ASN A 94 8.79 -5.53 -21.36
CA ASN A 94 7.37 -5.61 -21.72
C ASN A 94 6.79 -4.21 -21.99
N VAL A 95 7.15 -3.20 -21.20
CA VAL A 95 6.76 -1.80 -21.43
C VAL A 95 7.33 -1.29 -22.75
N LYS A 96 8.60 -1.54 -23.02
CA LYS A 96 9.25 -1.19 -24.29
C LYS A 96 8.55 -1.82 -25.50
N ASP A 97 8.13 -3.08 -25.36
CA ASP A 97 7.42 -3.82 -26.41
C ASP A 97 5.94 -3.41 -26.54
N GLY A 98 5.51 -2.35 -25.85
CA GLY A 98 4.14 -1.82 -25.92
C GLY A 98 3.10 -2.69 -25.23
N LYS A 99 3.50 -3.61 -24.35
CA LYS A 99 2.56 -4.42 -23.58
C LYS A 99 1.91 -3.60 -22.47
N HIS A 100 0.66 -3.91 -22.17
CA HIS A 100 -0.15 -3.25 -21.15
C HIS A 100 -0.57 -4.25 -20.07
N GLY A 101 -0.75 -3.76 -18.85
CA GLY A 101 -1.17 -4.54 -17.69
C GLY A 101 -0.82 -3.85 -16.38
N THR A 102 -1.18 -4.47 -15.30
CA THR A 102 -0.72 -4.07 -13.95
C THR A 102 0.79 -4.25 -13.82
N VAL A 103 1.39 -3.61 -12.81
CA VAL A 103 2.83 -3.77 -12.51
C VAL A 103 3.19 -5.24 -12.32
N ASP A 104 2.38 -6.01 -11.60
CA ASP A 104 2.65 -7.42 -11.32
C ASP A 104 2.53 -8.29 -12.58
N GLU A 105 1.56 -8.03 -13.45
CA GLU A 105 1.46 -8.70 -14.74
C GLU A 105 2.67 -8.42 -15.62
N LEU A 106 3.05 -7.15 -15.77
CA LEU A 106 4.22 -6.77 -16.57
C LEU A 106 5.53 -7.30 -15.99
N ASN A 107 5.65 -7.42 -14.66
CA ASN A 107 6.82 -8.00 -13.99
C ASN A 107 7.05 -9.47 -14.36
N THR A 108 5.99 -10.23 -14.59
CA THR A 108 6.05 -11.69 -14.77
C THR A 108 5.62 -12.16 -16.17
N MET A 109 4.99 -11.27 -16.95
CA MET A 109 4.55 -11.56 -18.32
C MET A 109 5.75 -11.98 -19.19
N ARG A 110 5.58 -13.10 -19.91
CA ARG A 110 6.64 -13.63 -20.78
C ARG A 110 7.10 -12.57 -21.81
N ASN A 111 8.40 -12.34 -21.85
CA ASN A 111 9.04 -11.52 -22.86
C ASN A 111 9.87 -12.43 -23.79
N ALA A 112 9.77 -12.19 -25.11
CA ALA A 112 10.44 -13.00 -26.12
C ALA A 112 11.97 -12.82 -26.11
N TYR A 113 12.44 -11.65 -25.70
CA TYR A 113 13.88 -11.35 -25.69
C TYR A 113 14.56 -11.93 -24.45
N LYS A 114 13.99 -11.74 -23.25
CA LYS A 114 14.63 -12.15 -21.99
C LYS A 114 13.61 -12.24 -20.86
N MET A 115 13.78 -13.24 -20.00
CA MET A 115 13.12 -13.34 -18.70
C MET A 115 14.14 -13.05 -17.60
N CYS A 116 13.98 -11.95 -16.88
CA CYS A 116 14.94 -11.52 -15.86
C CYS A 116 14.24 -10.77 -14.71
N PRO A 117 14.53 -11.14 -13.46
CA PRO A 117 15.55 -12.10 -12.96
C PRO A 117 15.12 -13.55 -13.11
N LEU A 118 15.92 -14.37 -13.75
CA LEU A 118 15.55 -15.73 -14.17
C LEU A 118 15.14 -16.65 -13.02
N TYR A 119 15.90 -16.66 -11.92
CA TYR A 119 15.62 -17.54 -10.78
C TYR A 119 14.54 -17.01 -9.85
N ILE A 120 14.35 -15.69 -9.78
CA ILE A 120 13.37 -15.07 -8.88
C ILE A 120 11.96 -15.06 -9.51
N LEU A 121 11.86 -14.91 -10.83
CA LEU A 121 10.56 -14.84 -11.52
C LEU A 121 9.62 -16.01 -11.24
N PRO A 122 10.07 -17.28 -11.16
CA PRO A 122 9.17 -18.39 -10.84
C PRO A 122 8.48 -18.29 -9.49
N HIS A 123 9.09 -17.54 -8.55
CA HIS A 123 8.52 -17.29 -7.20
C HIS A 123 8.45 -15.80 -6.87
N TRP A 124 8.21 -14.96 -7.88
CA TRP A 124 8.13 -13.50 -7.75
C TRP A 124 7.22 -13.02 -6.63
N ALA A 125 6.04 -13.63 -6.48
CA ALA A 125 5.10 -13.26 -5.42
C ALA A 125 5.71 -13.46 -4.02
N ALA A 126 6.45 -14.55 -3.80
CA ALA A 126 7.13 -14.83 -2.53
C ALA A 126 8.29 -13.85 -2.30
N PHE A 127 9.07 -13.52 -3.33
CA PHE A 127 10.12 -12.51 -3.26
C PHE A 127 9.54 -11.12 -2.92
N LYS A 128 8.49 -10.70 -3.62
CA LYS A 128 7.79 -9.44 -3.35
C LYS A 128 7.24 -9.37 -1.92
N ALA A 129 6.65 -10.46 -1.43
CA ALA A 129 6.18 -10.57 -0.04
C ALA A 129 7.34 -10.43 0.96
N LYS A 130 8.51 -11.02 0.67
CA LYS A 130 9.72 -10.87 1.47
C LYS A 130 10.19 -9.41 1.53
N VAL A 131 10.23 -8.71 0.38
CA VAL A 131 10.55 -7.27 0.34
C VAL A 131 9.56 -6.46 1.17
N ALA A 132 8.25 -6.75 1.05
CA ALA A 132 7.22 -6.07 1.82
C ALA A 132 7.38 -6.30 3.33
N ASN A 133 7.77 -7.51 3.76
CA ASN A 133 8.05 -7.81 5.16
C ASN A 133 9.23 -6.96 5.68
N TYR A 134 10.33 -6.87 4.93
CA TYR A 134 11.48 -6.02 5.31
C TYR A 134 11.15 -4.53 5.26
N LEU A 135 10.35 -4.08 4.30
CA LEU A 135 9.88 -2.70 4.22
C LEU A 135 9.10 -2.30 5.48
N ASN A 136 8.31 -3.23 6.02
CA ASN A 136 7.52 -3.04 7.23
C ASN A 136 8.27 -3.42 8.52
N GLU A 137 9.52 -3.91 8.42
CA GLU A 137 10.32 -4.30 9.59
C GLU A 137 10.64 -3.07 10.44
N GLY A 138 10.32 -3.17 11.73
CA GLY A 138 10.48 -2.08 12.69
C GLY A 138 9.33 -1.08 12.72
N GLN A 139 8.41 -1.10 11.79
CA GLN A 139 7.21 -0.26 11.86
C GLN A 139 6.29 -0.69 13.01
N ILE A 140 5.75 0.30 13.70
CA ILE A 140 4.73 0.09 14.73
C ILE A 140 3.45 0.81 14.30
N TYR A 141 2.44 0.01 14.01
CA TYR A 141 1.10 0.48 13.69
C TYR A 141 0.30 0.70 14.97
N ARG A 142 -0.24 1.91 15.15
CA ARG A 142 -1.03 2.28 16.33
C ARG A 142 -2.49 2.45 15.97
N VAL A 143 -3.38 1.89 16.78
CA VAL A 143 -4.83 2.01 16.61
C VAL A 143 -5.34 3.06 17.57
N ARG A 144 -5.82 4.20 17.02
CA ARG A 144 -6.31 5.37 17.78
C ARG A 144 -7.51 6.00 17.08
N THR A 145 -8.21 6.90 17.77
CA THR A 145 -9.26 7.75 17.18
C THR A 145 -8.67 8.89 16.33
N SER A 146 -7.53 9.45 16.75
CA SER A 146 -6.68 10.37 16.00
C SER A 146 -5.23 10.18 16.42
N TRP A 147 -4.28 10.68 15.61
CA TRP A 147 -2.85 10.57 15.94
C TRP A 147 -2.50 11.25 17.27
N ASP A 148 -3.09 12.42 17.52
CA ASP A 148 -2.79 13.25 18.69
C ASP A 148 -3.48 12.75 19.96
N ASP A 149 -4.55 11.96 19.83
CA ASP A 149 -5.23 11.35 20.97
C ASP A 149 -4.54 10.06 21.43
N VAL A 150 -3.39 10.22 22.08
CA VAL A 150 -2.60 9.10 22.62
C VAL A 150 -3.39 8.25 23.61
N LYS A 151 -4.33 8.86 24.35
CA LYS A 151 -5.15 8.17 25.36
C LYS A 151 -6.17 7.21 24.73
N SER A 152 -6.54 7.44 23.49
CA SER A 152 -7.46 6.57 22.75
C SER A 152 -6.79 5.30 22.22
N GLN A 153 -5.47 5.14 22.37
CA GLN A 153 -4.75 4.00 21.80
C GLN A 153 -5.24 2.68 22.36
N THR A 154 -5.77 1.82 21.48
CA THR A 154 -6.26 0.48 21.83
C THR A 154 -5.23 -0.62 21.55
N GLY A 155 -4.18 -0.32 20.76
CA GLY A 155 -3.12 -1.28 20.48
C GLY A 155 -1.96 -0.68 19.70
N ALA A 156 -0.83 -1.41 19.73
CA ALA A 156 0.36 -1.15 18.92
C ALA A 156 0.86 -2.49 18.34
N PHE A 157 1.04 -2.56 17.04
CA PHE A 157 1.25 -3.81 16.31
C PHE A 157 2.43 -3.68 15.35
N LYS A 158 3.26 -4.73 15.27
CA LYS A 158 4.31 -4.83 14.24
C LYS A 158 3.75 -5.25 12.87
N SER A 159 2.54 -5.79 12.81
CA SER A 159 1.86 -6.22 11.59
C SER A 159 0.69 -5.30 11.29
N LEU A 160 0.63 -4.75 10.08
CA LEU A 160 -0.50 -3.96 9.60
C LEU A 160 -1.81 -4.76 9.60
N ASP A 161 -1.76 -6.04 9.23
CA ASP A 161 -2.95 -6.89 9.21
C ASP A 161 -3.52 -7.12 10.61
N ASN A 162 -2.65 -7.31 11.61
CA ASN A 162 -3.08 -7.43 13.00
C ASN A 162 -3.65 -6.10 13.52
N ALA A 163 -3.05 -4.96 13.13
CA ALA A 163 -3.59 -3.64 13.46
C ALA A 163 -4.97 -3.43 12.82
N LYS A 164 -5.14 -3.78 11.53
CA LYS A 164 -6.44 -3.70 10.83
C LYS A 164 -7.50 -4.57 11.51
N LYS A 165 -7.18 -5.82 11.84
CA LYS A 165 -8.09 -6.74 12.54
C LYS A 165 -8.53 -6.21 13.93
N SER A 166 -7.65 -5.48 14.61
CA SER A 166 -7.92 -4.87 15.90
C SER A 166 -8.65 -3.53 15.81
N CYS A 167 -8.67 -2.91 14.63
CA CYS A 167 -9.22 -1.58 14.42
C CYS A 167 -10.75 -1.62 14.43
N LYS A 168 -11.35 -0.98 15.41
CA LYS A 168 -12.82 -0.89 15.58
C LYS A 168 -13.35 0.33 14.85
N ALA A 169 -14.64 0.32 14.56
CA ALA A 169 -15.34 1.47 13.96
C ALA A 169 -15.09 2.76 14.75
N GLY A 170 -14.71 3.82 14.05
CA GLY A 170 -14.34 5.12 14.63
C GLY A 170 -12.87 5.25 15.03
N TYR A 171 -12.07 4.20 14.78
CA TYR A 171 -10.63 4.21 14.94
C TYR A 171 -9.93 4.13 13.59
N SER A 172 -8.69 4.59 13.58
CA SER A 172 -7.78 4.46 12.44
C SER A 172 -6.49 3.77 12.87
N VAL A 173 -5.84 3.12 11.92
CA VAL A 173 -4.49 2.61 12.07
C VAL A 173 -3.54 3.67 11.55
N PHE A 174 -2.59 4.05 12.37
CA PHE A 174 -1.54 5.01 12.04
C PHE A 174 -0.20 4.31 11.95
N ASP A 175 0.64 4.73 11.02
CA ASP A 175 2.04 4.33 10.95
C ASP A 175 2.90 5.05 12.00
N GLU A 176 4.21 4.83 11.97
CA GLU A 176 5.16 5.45 12.91
C GLU A 176 5.27 6.98 12.75
N ASN A 177 4.89 7.52 11.58
CA ASN A 177 4.92 8.95 11.26
C ASN A 177 3.57 9.65 11.50
N GLY A 178 2.56 8.91 11.94
CA GLY A 178 1.21 9.44 12.17
C GLY A 178 0.35 9.49 10.91
N ALA A 179 0.80 8.91 9.79
CA ALA A 179 -0.03 8.81 8.61
C ALA A 179 -1.11 7.72 8.80
N VAL A 180 -2.34 8.02 8.38
CA VAL A 180 -3.44 7.04 8.39
C VAL A 180 -3.21 6.02 7.29
N VAL A 181 -3.03 4.76 7.67
CA VAL A 181 -2.85 3.63 6.73
C VAL A 181 -4.10 2.75 6.60
N PHE A 182 -5.05 2.90 7.51
CA PHE A 182 -6.35 2.25 7.44
C PHE A 182 -7.34 2.93 8.39
N THR A 183 -8.61 3.00 7.99
CA THR A 183 -9.72 3.43 8.86
C THR A 183 -10.79 2.36 8.82
N ALA A 184 -11.24 1.93 10.00
CA ALA A 184 -12.37 1.00 10.07
C ALA A 184 -13.66 1.74 9.75
N GLU A 185 -14.34 1.32 8.69
CA GLU A 185 -15.64 1.86 8.34
C GLU A 185 -16.66 1.60 9.44
N LYS A 186 -17.48 2.59 9.75
CA LYS A 186 -18.62 2.40 10.63
C LYS A 186 -19.71 1.66 9.86
N SER A 187 -19.91 0.39 10.18
CA SER A 187 -21.10 -0.29 9.71
C SER A 187 -22.27 0.08 10.63
N TYR A 188 -23.23 0.76 10.08
CA TYR A 188 -24.45 1.08 10.79
C TYR A 188 -25.52 0.02 10.55
N LYS A 189 -26.37 -0.21 11.55
CA LYS A 189 -27.54 -1.07 11.47
C LYS A 189 -28.80 -0.25 11.77
N LYS A 190 -29.91 -0.71 11.19
CA LYS A 190 -31.24 -0.17 11.53
C LYS A 190 -31.43 -0.25 13.04
N GLY A 191 -31.82 0.88 13.65
CA GLY A 191 -32.02 0.97 15.08
C GLY A 191 -30.78 1.35 15.88
N ASP A 192 -29.63 1.52 15.26
CA ASP A 192 -28.42 1.98 15.96
C ASP A 192 -28.65 3.35 16.59
N LYS A 193 -28.22 3.48 17.82
CA LYS A 193 -28.26 4.70 18.58
C LYS A 193 -27.13 5.62 18.15
N ILE A 194 -27.47 6.84 17.73
CA ILE A 194 -26.52 7.86 17.34
C ILE A 194 -26.67 9.11 18.19
N THR A 195 -25.56 9.72 18.58
CA THR A 195 -25.56 10.97 19.32
C THR A 195 -25.06 12.07 18.39
N LEU A 196 -25.92 13.05 18.14
CA LEU A 196 -25.60 14.20 17.29
C LEU A 196 -25.27 15.41 18.17
N LYS A 197 -24.25 16.16 17.77
CA LYS A 197 -23.85 17.42 18.39
C LYS A 197 -23.92 18.51 17.33
N ASN A 198 -24.85 19.45 17.48
CA ASN A 198 -25.03 20.59 16.58
C ASN A 198 -25.14 20.19 15.08
N ALA A 199 -25.74 19.03 14.81
CA ALA A 199 -25.92 18.52 13.45
C ALA A 199 -27.16 19.15 12.81
N VAL A 200 -27.10 19.38 11.50
CA VAL A 200 -28.23 19.92 10.74
C VAL A 200 -29.18 18.79 10.37
N LEU A 201 -30.40 18.85 10.86
CA LEU A 201 -31.47 17.91 10.53
C LEU A 201 -32.37 18.51 9.45
N TYR A 202 -32.60 17.76 8.40
CA TYR A 202 -33.40 18.15 7.24
C TYR A 202 -34.76 17.45 7.27
N ALA A 203 -35.79 18.12 6.81
CA ALA A 203 -37.15 17.56 6.73
C ALA A 203 -37.28 16.48 5.64
N SER A 204 -36.38 16.47 4.64
CA SER A 204 -36.34 15.47 3.57
C SER A 204 -34.89 15.33 3.06
N SER A 205 -34.63 14.27 2.29
CA SER A 205 -33.34 14.05 1.63
C SER A 205 -32.96 15.14 0.61
N THR A 206 -33.94 15.90 0.11
CA THR A 206 -33.75 16.96 -0.89
C THR A 206 -33.90 18.37 -0.32
N ALA A 207 -34.23 18.54 0.96
CA ALA A 207 -34.40 19.85 1.58
C ALA A 207 -33.12 20.68 1.50
N LYS A 208 -33.24 21.95 1.07
CA LYS A 208 -32.10 22.89 0.92
C LYS A 208 -31.67 23.50 2.25
N SER A 209 -32.56 23.54 3.25
CA SER A 209 -32.29 24.07 4.59
C SER A 209 -32.71 23.09 5.67
N GLY A 210 -32.09 23.17 6.83
CA GLY A 210 -32.39 22.34 7.98
C GLY A 210 -32.21 23.08 9.31
N VAL A 211 -32.51 22.39 10.41
CA VAL A 211 -32.43 22.94 11.76
C VAL A 211 -31.29 22.25 12.51
N LYS A 212 -30.44 23.03 13.16
CA LYS A 212 -29.40 22.49 14.03
C LYS A 212 -29.98 21.89 15.28
N LYS A 213 -29.63 20.63 15.55
CA LYS A 213 -30.07 19.92 16.75
C LYS A 213 -28.92 19.09 17.36
N SER A 214 -28.99 18.94 18.66
CA SER A 214 -28.17 17.99 19.43
C SER A 214 -29.07 17.03 20.16
N GLY A 215 -28.60 15.81 20.36
CA GLY A 215 -29.36 14.80 21.11
C GLY A 215 -29.11 13.38 20.62
N THR A 216 -29.87 12.47 21.21
CA THR A 216 -29.83 11.05 20.86
C THR A 216 -30.94 10.73 19.87
N PHE A 217 -30.56 10.05 18.81
CA PHE A 217 -31.44 9.58 17.75
C PHE A 217 -31.14 8.12 17.43
N TYR A 218 -31.95 7.52 16.57
CA TYR A 218 -31.80 6.15 16.11
C TYR A 218 -31.86 6.12 14.58
N LEU A 219 -31.01 5.33 13.96
CA LEU A 219 -31.07 5.12 12.51
C LEU A 219 -32.36 4.41 12.13
N TYR A 220 -33.16 5.09 11.31
CA TYR A 220 -34.44 4.56 10.83
C TYR A 220 -34.22 3.35 9.93
N ASP A 221 -33.28 3.46 9.02
CA ASP A 221 -32.75 2.42 8.14
C ASP A 221 -31.27 2.76 7.83
N VAL A 222 -30.60 1.92 7.02
CA VAL A 222 -29.23 2.11 6.58
C VAL A 222 -29.13 2.54 5.13
N VAL A 223 -30.21 3.05 4.56
CA VAL A 223 -30.25 3.53 3.19
C VAL A 223 -29.87 4.99 3.14
N GLU A 224 -28.77 5.27 2.48
CA GLU A 224 -28.35 6.65 2.18
C GLU A 224 -29.13 7.19 0.98
N VAL A 225 -29.72 8.37 1.14
CA VAL A 225 -30.44 9.06 0.08
C VAL A 225 -29.92 10.49 -0.04
N ASN A 226 -29.32 10.83 -1.16
CA ASN A 226 -28.69 12.13 -1.44
C ASN A 226 -27.66 12.54 -0.35
N GLY A 227 -26.78 11.62 0.08
CA GLY A 227 -25.78 11.86 1.10
C GLY A 227 -26.33 11.98 2.53
N ARG A 228 -27.55 11.49 2.78
CA ARG A 228 -28.24 11.62 4.06
C ARG A 228 -28.87 10.34 4.51
N TYR A 229 -28.77 10.08 5.81
CA TYR A 229 -29.48 8.96 6.47
C TYR A 229 -30.73 9.45 7.16
N ARG A 230 -31.74 8.61 7.20
CA ARG A 230 -32.98 8.85 7.95
C ARG A 230 -32.79 8.46 9.41
N ILE A 231 -33.19 9.34 10.31
CA ILE A 231 -33.13 9.12 11.75
C ILE A 231 -34.48 9.33 12.41
N THR A 232 -34.67 8.79 13.60
CA THR A 232 -35.90 8.93 14.39
C THR A 232 -35.54 9.12 15.86
N THR A 233 -36.50 9.62 16.66
CA THR A 233 -36.33 9.89 18.08
C THR A 233 -36.51 8.67 18.97
N LYS A 234 -37.12 7.59 18.48
CA LYS A 234 -37.39 6.35 19.23
C LYS A 234 -36.99 5.14 18.41
N SER A 235 -36.29 4.17 19.01
CA SER A 235 -35.90 2.91 18.37
C SER A 235 -37.10 2.10 17.83
N ALA A 236 -38.25 2.17 18.52
CA ALA A 236 -39.48 1.53 18.06
C ALA A 236 -40.04 2.02 16.74
N PHE A 237 -39.59 3.19 16.26
CA PHE A 237 -40.03 3.77 14.99
C PHE A 237 -39.13 3.36 13.80
N CYS A 238 -38.01 2.69 14.07
CA CYS A 238 -37.07 2.29 13.01
C CYS A 238 -37.74 1.34 12.01
N GLY A 239 -37.76 1.75 10.74
CA GLY A 239 -38.42 1.02 9.65
C GLY A 239 -39.95 1.03 9.67
N LYS A 240 -40.59 1.92 10.45
CA LYS A 240 -42.05 2.07 10.57
C LYS A 240 -42.43 3.53 10.32
N ASN A 241 -43.67 3.79 9.85
CA ASN A 241 -44.22 5.15 9.86
C ASN A 241 -44.53 5.60 11.30
N PRO A 242 -44.41 6.90 11.64
CA PRO A 242 -43.96 7.98 10.78
C PRO A 242 -42.46 7.95 10.47
N ILE A 243 -42.13 8.52 9.33
CA ILE A 243 -40.78 8.65 8.82
C ILE A 243 -40.02 9.67 9.68
N GLY A 244 -38.77 9.35 10.03
CA GLY A 244 -37.89 10.26 10.77
C GLY A 244 -37.31 11.41 9.92
N GLN A 245 -36.60 12.31 10.58
CA GLN A 245 -35.85 13.40 9.95
C GLN A 245 -34.58 12.87 9.29
N TYR A 246 -34.12 13.53 8.24
CA TYR A 246 -32.86 13.22 7.58
C TYR A 246 -31.70 14.01 8.25
N VAL A 247 -30.52 13.43 8.24
CA VAL A 247 -29.28 14.07 8.68
C VAL A 247 -28.22 13.83 7.60
N THR A 248 -27.23 14.73 7.54
CA THR A 248 -26.01 14.50 6.75
C THR A 248 -25.21 13.36 7.35
N GLY A 249 -24.72 12.45 6.49
CA GLY A 249 -23.84 11.36 6.89
C GLY A 249 -22.42 11.82 7.22
#